data_8a26f2a9bfdbd97aeacf7bc917c2d674
#
_entry.id   8a26f2a9bfdbd97aeacf7bc917c2d674
#
_cell.length_a   1.000
_cell.length_b   1.000
_cell.length_c   1.000
_cell.angle_alpha   90.00
_cell.angle_beta   90.00
_cell.angle_gamma   90.00
#
_symmetry.space_group_name_H-M   'P 1'
#
loop_
_entity.id
_entity.type
_entity.pdbx_description
1 polymer ?
#
loop_
_entity_poly.entity_id
_entity_poly.type
_entity_poly.pdbx_seq_one_letter_code
_entity_poly.pdbx_strand_id
1 'polypeptide(L)'
;MSKPPRPNWIEDIPIYRQLMELVVVRILDQIYLEDKMLPSVRQLAQDCDVNPLTVAKAYKELAREGFTDKYRGEGLMLRKGVRDILLRREKTRFMKEEWPVLRSRLKRLGIDLRTLAETFND
;
A
#
# COMPACT_ATOMS: atom_id res chain seq x y z
N MET A 1 -1.55 20.27 1.18
CA MET A 1 -1.09 18.96 1.67
C MET A 1 0.29 18.63 1.13
N SER A 2 1.16 18.19 1.98
CA SER A 2 2.50 17.80 1.56
C SER A 2 2.45 16.46 0.82
N LYS A 3 3.37 16.27 -0.11
CA LYS A 3 3.51 14.99 -0.80
C LYS A 3 4.04 13.94 0.17
N PRO A 4 3.64 12.68 0.02
CA PRO A 4 4.27 11.61 0.77
C PRO A 4 5.76 11.54 0.45
N PRO A 5 6.61 11.11 1.38
CA PRO A 5 8.04 10.98 1.10
C PRO A 5 8.30 9.92 0.03
N ARG A 6 9.45 10.02 -0.63
CA ARG A 6 9.88 8.99 -1.58
C ARG A 6 10.07 7.66 -0.86
N PRO A 7 9.62 6.56 -1.45
CA PRO A 7 9.87 5.25 -0.86
C PRO A 7 11.32 4.83 -1.00
N ASN A 8 11.79 4.01 -0.08
CA ASN A 8 13.07 3.34 -0.17
C ASN A 8 12.82 1.93 -0.71
N TRP A 9 13.40 1.65 -1.88
CA TRP A 9 13.19 0.36 -2.52
C TRP A 9 14.10 -0.70 -1.91
N ILE A 10 13.52 -1.88 -1.65
CA ILE A 10 14.26 -3.03 -1.14
C ILE A 10 14.77 -3.83 -2.33
N GLU A 11 16.02 -4.31 -2.25
CA GLU A 11 16.57 -5.20 -3.26
C GLU A 11 15.86 -6.55 -3.22
N ASP A 12 15.96 -7.32 -4.28
CA ASP A 12 15.41 -8.67 -4.44
C ASP A 12 13.90 -8.74 -4.66
N ILE A 13 13.18 -7.63 -4.55
CA ILE A 13 11.76 -7.58 -4.87
C ILE A 13 11.57 -6.63 -6.05
N PRO A 14 10.88 -7.05 -7.12
CA PRO A 14 10.64 -6.16 -8.25
C PRO A 14 10.00 -4.84 -7.81
N ILE A 15 10.47 -3.73 -8.37
CA ILE A 15 10.00 -2.41 -7.97
C ILE A 15 8.49 -2.26 -8.20
N TYR A 16 7.97 -2.83 -9.30
CA TYR A 16 6.53 -2.69 -9.55
C TYR A 16 5.68 -3.31 -8.44
N ARG A 17 6.15 -4.39 -7.81
CA ARG A 17 5.42 -5.01 -6.69
C ARG A 17 5.47 -4.12 -5.45
N GLN A 18 6.61 -3.54 -5.18
CA GLN A 18 6.74 -2.60 -4.06
C GLN A 18 5.89 -1.36 -4.30
N LEU A 19 5.79 -0.95 -5.56
CA LEU A 19 4.95 0.19 -5.93
C LEU A 19 3.47 -0.14 -5.74
N MET A 20 3.04 -1.36 -6.06
CA MET A 20 1.68 -1.79 -5.79
C MET A 20 1.36 -1.73 -4.29
N GLU A 21 2.29 -2.19 -3.44
CA GLU A 21 2.12 -2.13 -2.00
C GLU A 21 2.05 -0.69 -1.50
N LEU A 22 2.86 0.19 -2.08
CA LEU A 22 2.81 1.62 -1.76
C LEU A 22 1.42 2.19 -2.05
N VAL A 23 0.85 1.85 -3.20
CA VAL A 23 -0.49 2.31 -3.56
C VAL A 23 -1.52 1.78 -2.55
N VAL A 24 -1.42 0.51 -2.18
CA VAL A 24 -2.31 -0.09 -1.17
C VAL A 24 -2.22 0.67 0.15
N VAL A 25 -1.01 0.93 0.62
CA VAL A 25 -0.82 1.68 1.88
C VAL A 25 -1.47 3.06 1.78
N ARG A 26 -1.29 3.75 0.66
CA ARG A 26 -1.88 5.07 0.47
C ARG A 26 -3.40 5.04 0.38
N ILE A 27 -3.97 3.95 -0.13
CA ILE A 27 -5.42 3.74 -0.11
C ILE A 27 -5.88 3.54 1.34
N LEU A 28 -5.20 2.70 2.09
CA LEU A 28 -5.55 2.45 3.50
C LEU A 28 -5.42 3.71 4.35
N ASP A 29 -4.40 4.52 4.07
CA ASP A 29 -4.17 5.79 4.77
C ASP A 29 -5.05 6.92 4.26
N GLN A 30 -5.92 6.64 3.29
CA GLN A 30 -6.84 7.60 2.70
C GLN A 30 -6.12 8.78 2.03
N ILE A 31 -4.90 8.56 1.55
CA ILE A 31 -4.20 9.50 0.68
C ILE A 31 -4.80 9.41 -0.71
N TYR A 32 -5.06 8.18 -1.19
CA TYR A 32 -5.81 7.94 -2.42
C TYR A 32 -7.22 7.51 -2.03
N LEU A 33 -8.23 8.23 -2.55
CA LEU A 33 -9.61 8.05 -2.15
C LEU A 33 -10.41 7.29 -3.20
N GLU A 34 -11.41 6.54 -2.74
CA GLU A 34 -12.35 5.86 -3.63
C GLU A 34 -13.11 6.88 -4.48
N ASP A 35 -13.49 6.47 -5.69
CA ASP A 35 -14.17 7.33 -6.67
C ASP A 35 -13.35 8.54 -7.08
N LYS A 36 -12.06 8.54 -6.83
CA LYS A 36 -11.13 9.58 -7.25
C LYS A 36 -10.05 8.99 -8.13
N MET A 37 -9.46 9.83 -8.94
CA MET A 37 -8.37 9.43 -9.82
C MET A 37 -7.10 9.15 -9.03
N LEU A 38 -6.43 8.06 -9.38
CA LEU A 38 -5.05 7.86 -8.96
C LEU A 38 -4.16 8.87 -9.67
N PRO A 39 -2.96 9.15 -9.12
CA PRO A 39 -2.00 9.97 -9.86
C PRO A 39 -1.77 9.38 -11.25
N SER A 40 -1.48 10.22 -12.24
CA SER A 40 -1.12 9.72 -13.56
C SER A 40 0.17 8.91 -13.47
N VAL A 41 0.41 8.06 -14.47
CA VAL A 41 1.65 7.29 -14.55
C VAL A 41 2.86 8.21 -14.46
N ARG A 42 2.83 9.31 -15.20
CA ARG A 42 3.92 10.28 -15.18
C ARG A 42 4.12 10.90 -13.79
N GLN A 43 3.04 11.31 -13.17
CA GLN A 43 3.11 11.95 -11.86
C GLN A 43 3.69 11.00 -10.80
N LEU A 44 3.19 9.77 -10.75
CA LEU A 44 3.69 8.80 -9.76
C LEU A 44 5.15 8.43 -10.04
N ALA A 45 5.52 8.32 -11.33
CA ALA A 45 6.90 8.04 -11.71
C ALA A 45 7.84 9.14 -11.21
N GLN A 46 7.43 10.40 -11.34
CA GLN A 46 8.21 11.53 -10.82
C GLN A 46 8.27 11.50 -9.30
N ASP A 47 7.14 11.30 -8.64
CA ASP A 47 7.06 11.31 -7.18
C ASP A 47 7.93 10.22 -6.55
N CYS A 48 8.00 9.06 -7.18
CA CYS A 48 8.73 7.91 -6.67
C CYS A 48 10.12 7.74 -7.28
N ASP A 49 10.46 8.58 -8.25
CA ASP A 49 11.74 8.51 -8.98
C ASP A 49 11.95 7.12 -9.61
N VAL A 50 10.96 6.67 -10.36
CA VAL A 50 10.98 5.37 -11.05
C VAL A 50 10.62 5.55 -12.52
N ASN A 51 10.96 4.53 -13.31
CA ASN A 51 10.62 4.51 -14.72
C ASN A 51 9.09 4.48 -14.89
N PRO A 52 8.52 5.34 -15.76
CA PRO A 52 7.08 5.29 -16.03
C PRO A 52 6.56 3.92 -16.45
N LEU A 53 7.37 3.11 -17.13
CA LEU A 53 6.96 1.76 -17.51
C LEU A 53 6.74 0.87 -16.28
N THR A 54 7.50 1.11 -15.22
CA THR A 54 7.31 0.38 -13.96
C THR A 54 5.98 0.75 -13.31
N VAL A 55 5.64 2.04 -13.32
CA VAL A 55 4.34 2.51 -12.83
C VAL A 55 3.21 1.93 -13.66
N ALA A 56 3.36 1.95 -15.00
CA ALA A 56 2.34 1.40 -15.89
C ALA A 56 2.10 -0.08 -15.60
N LYS A 57 3.17 -0.84 -15.34
CA LYS A 57 3.04 -2.26 -14.99
C LYS A 57 2.30 -2.44 -13.67
N ALA A 58 2.63 -1.64 -12.65
CA ALA A 58 1.95 -1.70 -11.35
C ALA A 58 0.46 -1.38 -11.51
N TYR A 59 0.13 -0.36 -12.28
CA TYR A 59 -1.26 0.03 -12.51
C TYR A 59 -2.04 -1.04 -13.27
N LYS A 60 -1.38 -1.69 -14.23
CA LYS A 60 -2.00 -2.77 -14.97
C LYS A 60 -2.34 -3.94 -14.05
N GLU A 61 -1.44 -4.27 -13.11
CA GLU A 61 -1.69 -5.34 -12.15
C GLU A 61 -2.81 -4.97 -11.17
N LEU A 62 -2.86 -3.73 -10.70
CA LEU A 62 -3.94 -3.27 -9.84
C LEU A 62 -5.29 -3.35 -10.56
N ALA A 63 -5.33 -2.98 -11.83
CA ALA A 63 -6.53 -3.10 -12.64
C ALA A 63 -6.95 -4.56 -12.83
N ARG A 64 -5.97 -5.45 -13.00
CA ARG A 64 -6.24 -6.89 -13.12
C ARG A 64 -6.88 -7.44 -11.85
N GLU A 65 -6.49 -6.94 -10.69
CA GLU A 65 -7.08 -7.35 -9.41
C GLU A 65 -8.47 -6.73 -9.18
N GLY A 66 -8.91 -5.84 -10.07
CA GLY A 66 -10.25 -5.28 -10.01
C GLY A 66 -10.38 -4.06 -9.10
N PHE A 67 -9.28 -3.42 -8.72
CA PHE A 67 -9.29 -2.29 -7.79
C PHE A 67 -9.51 -0.94 -8.46
N THR A 68 -9.34 -0.88 -9.78
CA THR A 68 -9.43 0.38 -10.53
C THR A 68 -10.28 0.23 -11.78
N ASP A 69 -10.87 1.34 -12.21
CA ASP A 69 -11.57 1.44 -13.48
C ASP A 69 -10.89 2.49 -14.34
N LYS A 70 -10.87 2.24 -15.65
CA LYS A 70 -10.42 3.26 -16.58
C LYS A 70 -11.42 4.40 -16.64
N TYR A 71 -10.92 5.61 -16.62
CA TYR A 71 -11.75 6.79 -16.69
C TYR A 71 -11.21 7.73 -17.77
N ARG A 72 -12.04 8.03 -18.76
CA ARG A 72 -11.71 8.95 -19.88
C ARG A 72 -10.37 8.66 -20.53
N GLY A 73 -10.18 7.40 -20.95
CA GLY A 73 -9.07 6.99 -21.78
C GLY A 73 -7.78 6.65 -21.05
N GLU A 74 -7.20 7.56 -20.28
CA GLU A 74 -5.86 7.34 -19.76
C GLU A 74 -5.77 7.18 -18.25
N GLY A 75 -6.71 7.77 -17.50
CA GLY A 75 -6.65 7.75 -16.05
C GLY A 75 -7.25 6.49 -15.46
N LEU A 76 -6.81 6.18 -14.25
CA LEU A 76 -7.40 5.12 -13.45
C LEU A 76 -8.05 5.74 -12.22
N MET A 77 -9.28 5.29 -11.95
CA MET A 77 -10.04 5.73 -10.79
C MET A 77 -10.18 4.57 -9.83
N LEU A 78 -10.01 4.82 -8.53
CA LEU A 78 -10.22 3.80 -7.53
C LEU A 78 -11.70 3.43 -7.46
N ARG A 79 -11.96 2.13 -7.50
CA ARG A 79 -13.31 1.61 -7.44
C ARG A 79 -13.85 1.74 -6.02
N LYS A 80 -15.14 2.07 -5.91
CA LYS A 80 -15.81 2.14 -4.63
C LYS A 80 -15.78 0.77 -3.94
N GLY A 81 -15.53 0.78 -2.63
CA GLY A 81 -15.46 -0.46 -1.83
C GLY A 81 -14.08 -1.10 -1.76
N VAL A 82 -13.12 -0.61 -2.55
CA VAL A 82 -11.78 -1.21 -2.62
C VAL A 82 -11.06 -1.12 -1.27
N ARG A 83 -11.20 -0.02 -0.55
CA ARG A 83 -10.52 0.14 0.73
C ARG A 83 -10.91 -0.94 1.72
N ASP A 84 -12.19 -1.26 1.82
CA ASP A 84 -12.66 -2.32 2.73
C ASP A 84 -12.12 -3.69 2.34
N ILE A 85 -12.06 -3.97 1.04
CA ILE A 85 -11.51 -5.23 0.54
C ILE A 85 -10.03 -5.32 0.91
N LEU A 86 -9.27 -4.26 0.65
CA LEU A 86 -7.85 -4.23 0.95
C LEU A 86 -7.59 -4.29 2.46
N LEU A 87 -8.40 -3.59 3.24
CA LEU A 87 -8.25 -3.60 4.69
C LEU A 87 -8.41 -5.01 5.26
N ARG A 88 -9.44 -5.74 4.83
CA ARG A 88 -9.65 -7.11 5.26
C ARG A 88 -8.51 -8.02 4.82
N ARG A 89 -8.06 -7.87 3.57
CA ARG A 89 -6.94 -8.67 3.06
C ARG A 89 -5.67 -8.44 3.87
N GLU A 90 -5.35 -7.18 4.16
CA GLU A 90 -4.15 -6.84 4.89
C GLU A 90 -4.21 -7.26 6.36
N LYS A 91 -5.38 -7.14 6.99
CA LYS A 91 -5.57 -7.63 8.35
C LYS A 91 -5.37 -9.14 8.44
N THR A 92 -5.95 -9.87 7.50
CA THR A 92 -5.82 -11.32 7.45
C THR A 92 -4.37 -11.72 7.27
N ARG A 93 -3.66 -11.07 6.35
CA ARG A 93 -2.25 -11.35 6.10
C ARG A 93 -1.40 -11.04 7.33
N PHE A 94 -1.65 -9.91 7.98
CA PHE A 94 -0.93 -9.54 9.20
C PHE A 94 -1.09 -10.61 10.28
N MET A 95 -2.33 -11.02 10.57
CA MET A 95 -2.59 -12.00 11.61
C MET A 95 -2.01 -13.38 11.32
N LYS A 96 -1.93 -13.73 10.03
CA LYS A 96 -1.49 -15.04 9.61
C LYS A 96 0.04 -15.12 9.44
N GLU A 97 0.65 -14.08 8.92
CA GLU A 97 2.06 -14.10 8.53
C GLU A 97 2.97 -13.27 9.44
N GLU A 98 2.50 -12.13 9.91
CA GLU A 98 3.36 -11.21 10.65
C GLU A 98 3.19 -11.34 12.16
N TRP A 99 1.96 -11.43 12.64
CA TRP A 99 1.72 -11.50 14.08
C TRP A 99 2.38 -12.69 14.77
N PRO A 100 2.35 -13.93 14.22
CA PRO A 100 3.02 -15.06 14.89
C PRO A 100 4.53 -14.84 15.08
N VAL A 101 5.18 -14.20 14.10
CA VAL A 101 6.60 -13.87 14.17
C VAL A 101 6.84 -12.81 15.25
N LEU A 102 6.02 -11.77 15.21
CA LEU A 102 6.11 -10.68 16.18
C LEU A 102 5.85 -11.19 17.61
N ARG A 103 4.83 -12.02 17.77
CA ARG A 103 4.49 -12.61 19.08
C ARG A 103 5.67 -13.40 19.65
N SER A 104 6.32 -14.20 18.82
CA SER A 104 7.48 -14.98 19.25
C SER A 104 8.62 -14.06 19.69
N ARG A 105 8.81 -12.96 18.97
CA ARG A 105 9.86 -12.00 19.31
C ARG A 105 9.56 -11.29 20.62
N LEU A 106 8.31 -10.90 20.84
CA LEU A 106 7.90 -10.27 22.10
C LEU A 106 8.16 -11.21 23.30
N LYS A 107 7.83 -12.48 23.15
CA LYS A 107 8.09 -13.47 24.20
C LYS A 107 9.60 -13.61 24.46
N ARG A 108 10.40 -13.67 23.39
CA ARG A 108 11.86 -13.82 23.52
C ARG A 108 12.46 -12.64 24.25
N LEU A 109 11.96 -11.44 24.00
CA LEU A 109 12.46 -10.22 24.62
C LEU A 109 11.85 -9.93 25.98
N GLY A 110 10.88 -10.75 26.43
CA GLY A 110 10.22 -10.52 27.70
C GLY A 110 9.35 -9.26 27.72
N ILE A 111 8.84 -8.86 26.57
CA ILE A 111 8.02 -7.67 26.47
C ILE A 111 6.55 -8.05 26.63
N ASP A 112 5.87 -7.39 27.58
CA ASP A 112 4.44 -7.57 27.82
C ASP A 112 3.67 -6.70 26.81
N LEU A 113 2.69 -7.30 26.14
CA LEU A 113 1.84 -6.59 25.21
C LEU A 113 1.09 -5.42 25.87
N ARG A 114 0.75 -5.58 27.14
CA ARG A 114 0.09 -4.50 27.90
C ARG A 114 0.96 -3.25 27.98
N THR A 115 2.27 -3.43 28.17
CA THR A 115 3.22 -2.31 28.21
C THR A 115 3.28 -1.63 26.85
N LEU A 116 3.27 -2.39 25.77
CA LEU A 116 3.25 -1.83 24.43
C LEU A 116 1.97 -1.06 24.15
N ALA A 117 0.84 -1.56 24.65
CA ALA A 117 -0.45 -0.89 24.45
C ALA A 117 -0.46 0.52 25.04
N GLU A 118 0.30 0.76 26.11
CA GLU A 118 0.41 2.08 26.73
C GLU A 118 1.09 3.10 25.81
N THR A 119 1.90 2.66 24.87
CA THR A 119 2.59 3.54 23.92
C THR A 119 1.82 3.74 22.63
N PHE A 120 0.70 3.05 22.46
CA PHE A 120 -0.01 3.00 21.18
C PHE A 120 -0.63 4.33 20.76
N ASN A 121 -1.00 5.16 21.72
CA ASN A 121 -1.69 6.42 21.45
C ASN A 121 -0.75 7.63 21.27
N ASP A 122 0.52 7.42 21.15
CA ASP A 122 1.51 8.49 20.96
C ASP A 122 1.52 9.07 19.56
#